data_19eec5475e80fbafd2de4945a02d3a13
#
_entry.id   19eec5475e80fbafd2de4945a02d3a13
#
_cell.length_a   1.000
_cell.length_b   1.000
_cell.length_c   1.000
_cell.angle_alpha   90.00
_cell.angle_beta   90.00
_cell.angle_gamma   90.00
#
_symmetry.space_group_name_H-M   'P 1'
#
loop_
_entity.id
_entity.type
_entity.pdbx_description
1 polymer ?
#
loop_
_entity_poly.entity_id
_entity_poly.type
_entity_poly.pdbx_seq_one_letter_code
_entity_poly.pdbx_strand_id
1 'polypeptide(L)'
;MKNRIAKKVCAAALAGLMTMALVPTSVFAAGTMTIGVTSFADTLEPTEQYFSWVISRYGVGQGLTKFDEEGNMVPCLATEWTNSEDGKTWTFTIREGVKFSNGNDMTPELVKASLERTIEMSNRVPEFFDIDSIEVDGQNIIFNLNRANANMAGCLADPLFLIMDTSIDNSNIAMDGPVCTGPYAFQSFDPSGDTVVVRNEYYWDGDVPNDSVTL
;
A
#
# COMPACT_ATOMS: atom_id res chain seq x y z
N MET A 1 -60.74 -19.93 -63.83
CA MET A 1 -61.32 -20.05 -62.52
C MET A 1 -60.30 -20.67 -61.54
N LYS A 2 -60.12 -20.09 -60.41
CA LYS A 2 -59.29 -20.44 -59.25
C LYS A 2 -57.81 -19.99 -59.27
N ASN A 3 -57.61 -18.81 -58.79
CA ASN A 3 -56.34 -18.27 -58.31
C ASN A 3 -55.79 -19.05 -57.10
N ARG A 4 -54.52 -19.40 -57.19
CA ARG A 4 -53.73 -19.80 -56.01
C ARG A 4 -52.65 -18.74 -55.77
N ILE A 5 -52.90 -17.98 -54.79
CA ILE A 5 -51.92 -17.00 -54.24
C ILE A 5 -50.91 -17.81 -53.47
N ALA A 6 -49.67 -17.85 -53.89
CA ALA A 6 -48.56 -18.39 -53.15
C ALA A 6 -48.04 -17.31 -52.22
N LYS A 7 -48.20 -17.54 -50.91
CA LYS A 7 -47.59 -16.72 -49.89
C LYS A 7 -46.08 -17.01 -49.85
N LYS A 8 -45.28 -16.05 -50.26
CA LYS A 8 -43.83 -16.07 -49.97
C LYS A 8 -43.61 -15.52 -48.54
N VAL A 9 -43.16 -16.40 -47.65
CA VAL A 9 -42.68 -16.03 -46.33
C VAL A 9 -41.21 -15.64 -46.51
N CYS A 10 -40.92 -14.35 -46.40
CA CYS A 10 -39.54 -13.87 -46.28
C CYS A 10 -39.09 -14.06 -44.81
N ALA A 11 -38.20 -15.02 -44.60
CA ALA A 11 -37.46 -15.11 -43.37
C ALA A 11 -36.35 -14.07 -43.39
N ALA A 12 -36.51 -12.98 -42.66
CA ALA A 12 -35.42 -12.03 -42.39
C ALA A 12 -34.53 -12.60 -41.28
N ALA A 13 -33.35 -13.08 -41.67
CA ALA A 13 -32.30 -13.43 -40.74
C ALA A 13 -31.69 -12.12 -40.19
N LEU A 14 -31.98 -11.76 -38.94
CA LEU A 14 -31.23 -10.75 -38.22
C LEU A 14 -29.87 -11.34 -37.86
N ALA A 15 -28.84 -11.01 -38.64
CA ALA A 15 -27.46 -11.18 -38.24
C ALA A 15 -27.12 -10.05 -37.27
N GLY A 16 -27.21 -10.35 -35.96
CA GLY A 16 -26.69 -9.47 -34.93
C GLY A 16 -25.17 -9.45 -35.02
N LEU A 17 -24.60 -8.37 -35.56
CA LEU A 17 -23.19 -8.05 -35.37
C LEU A 17 -23.00 -7.70 -33.91
N MET A 18 -22.50 -8.64 -33.11
CA MET A 18 -21.84 -8.30 -31.84
C MET A 18 -20.52 -7.60 -32.19
N THR A 19 -20.52 -6.28 -32.19
CA THR A 19 -19.30 -5.53 -32.10
C THR A 19 -18.77 -5.73 -30.68
N MET A 20 -17.87 -6.69 -30.50
CA MET A 20 -16.99 -6.72 -29.35
C MET A 20 -16.18 -5.42 -29.43
N ALA A 21 -16.54 -4.45 -28.57
CA ALA A 21 -15.66 -3.34 -28.28
C ALA A 21 -14.39 -3.98 -27.67
N LEU A 22 -13.32 -4.03 -28.46
CA LEU A 22 -11.98 -4.21 -27.91
C LEU A 22 -11.74 -2.98 -27.01
N VAL A 23 -11.96 -3.14 -25.72
CA VAL A 23 -11.37 -2.24 -24.73
C VAL A 23 -9.86 -2.41 -24.93
N PRO A 24 -9.12 -1.36 -25.29
CA PRO A 24 -7.68 -1.48 -25.33
C PRO A 24 -7.23 -1.77 -23.90
N THR A 25 -6.93 -3.04 -23.60
CA THR A 25 -6.09 -3.37 -22.47
C THR A 25 -4.77 -2.72 -22.82
N SER A 26 -4.42 -1.64 -22.12
CA SER A 26 -3.07 -1.11 -22.12
C SER A 26 -2.16 -2.22 -21.60
N VAL A 27 -1.58 -2.95 -22.55
CA VAL A 27 -0.48 -3.86 -22.25
C VAL A 27 0.68 -2.92 -21.91
N PHE A 28 0.87 -2.64 -20.64
CA PHE A 28 2.13 -2.07 -20.20
C PHE A 28 3.19 -3.10 -20.58
N ALA A 29 4.13 -2.70 -21.43
CA ALA A 29 5.26 -3.55 -21.73
C ALA A 29 5.99 -3.79 -20.41
N ALA A 30 6.15 -5.06 -20.04
CA ALA A 30 7.01 -5.47 -18.95
C ALA A 30 8.35 -4.76 -19.12
N GLY A 31 8.68 -3.83 -18.20
CA GLY A 31 9.81 -2.92 -18.34
C GLY A 31 10.69 -2.97 -17.11
N THR A 32 11.98 -2.84 -17.35
CA THR A 32 12.94 -2.51 -16.29
C THR A 32 13.23 -1.01 -16.34
N MET A 33 13.31 -0.36 -15.17
CA MET A 33 13.66 1.04 -15.06
C MET A 33 14.92 1.17 -14.21
N THR A 34 15.81 2.08 -14.58
CA THR A 34 16.98 2.45 -13.75
C THR A 34 16.87 3.92 -13.38
N ILE A 35 16.99 4.21 -12.10
CA ILE A 35 16.91 5.56 -11.56
C ILE A 35 18.19 5.86 -10.80
N GLY A 36 18.91 6.91 -11.21
CA GLY A 36 20.03 7.42 -10.43
C GLY A 36 19.53 8.17 -9.19
N VAL A 37 19.97 7.76 -8.01
CA VAL A 37 19.64 8.40 -6.74
C VAL A 37 20.88 9.04 -6.11
N THR A 38 20.67 10.12 -5.35
CA THR A 38 21.77 10.85 -4.67
C THR A 38 21.80 10.59 -3.16
N SER A 39 20.83 9.85 -2.63
CA SER A 39 20.80 9.44 -1.23
C SER A 39 20.72 7.93 -1.14
N PHE A 40 21.62 7.36 -0.36
CA PHE A 40 21.75 5.93 -0.14
C PHE A 40 21.25 5.59 1.26
N ALA A 41 20.76 4.35 1.42
CA ALA A 41 20.54 3.75 2.72
C ALA A 41 21.75 2.90 3.07
N ASP A 42 22.21 2.98 4.29
CA ASP A 42 23.22 2.06 4.83
C ASP A 42 22.57 0.76 5.33
N THR A 43 21.26 0.80 5.54
CA THR A 43 20.42 -0.27 6.05
C THR A 43 18.99 -0.12 5.53
N LEU A 44 18.26 -1.22 5.47
CA LEU A 44 16.82 -1.22 5.19
C LEU A 44 15.97 -1.38 6.46
N GLU A 45 16.55 -1.19 7.65
CA GLU A 45 15.79 -1.15 8.91
C GLU A 45 14.99 0.17 8.98
N PRO A 46 13.64 0.14 8.90
CA PRO A 46 12.83 1.35 8.76
C PRO A 46 12.81 2.23 10.03
N THR A 47 13.13 1.67 11.19
CA THR A 47 13.11 2.39 12.47
C THR A 47 14.38 3.19 12.73
N GLU A 48 15.43 2.95 11.95
CA GLU A 48 16.69 3.66 12.07
C GLU A 48 16.70 4.97 11.28
N GLN A 49 17.10 6.05 11.89
CA GLN A 49 17.25 7.38 11.28
C GLN A 49 16.04 7.78 10.39
N TYR A 50 16.29 7.96 9.10
CA TYR A 50 15.30 8.31 8.07
C TYR A 50 15.21 7.26 6.96
N PHE A 51 15.66 6.02 7.19
CA PHE A 51 15.67 5.00 6.15
C PHE A 51 14.26 4.56 5.71
N SER A 52 13.26 4.68 6.59
CA SER A 52 11.86 4.54 6.21
C SER A 52 11.45 5.44 5.03
N TRP A 53 12.02 6.65 4.92
CA TRP A 53 11.78 7.56 3.80
C TRP A 53 12.37 7.03 2.49
N VAL A 54 13.52 6.38 2.54
CA VAL A 54 14.15 5.73 1.38
C VAL A 54 13.29 4.56 0.94
N ILE A 55 12.90 3.69 1.87
CA ILE A 55 12.04 2.51 1.65
C ILE A 55 10.71 2.92 1.00
N SER A 56 10.08 3.98 1.50
CA SER A 56 8.82 4.49 0.94
C SER A 56 8.99 5.11 -0.44
N ARG A 57 10.11 5.82 -0.71
CA ARG A 57 10.44 6.34 -2.06
C ARG A 57 10.66 5.23 -3.08
N TYR A 58 11.15 4.08 -2.66
CA TYR A 58 11.29 2.90 -3.51
C TYR A 58 9.96 2.20 -3.78
N GLY A 59 8.87 2.73 -3.21
CA GLY A 59 7.52 2.21 -3.40
C GLY A 59 7.26 0.92 -2.62
N VAL A 60 8.02 0.64 -1.56
CA VAL A 60 7.85 -0.57 -0.75
C VAL A 60 6.94 -0.32 0.45
N GLY A 61 7.18 0.76 1.20
CA GLY A 61 6.43 1.06 2.42
C GLY A 61 5.17 1.89 2.18
N GLN A 62 4.09 1.56 2.87
CA GLN A 62 2.85 2.34 2.94
C GLN A 62 2.42 2.53 4.39
N GLY A 63 1.87 3.71 4.71
CA GLY A 63 1.27 4.04 6.01
C GLY A 63 -0.25 3.86 6.03
N LEU A 64 -0.89 4.17 7.16
CA LEU A 64 -2.35 4.13 7.27
C LEU A 64 -3.00 5.21 6.41
N THR A 65 -2.37 6.36 6.32
CA THR A 65 -2.78 7.52 5.51
C THR A 65 -1.65 7.92 4.57
N LYS A 66 -1.95 8.75 3.58
CA LYS A 66 -0.96 9.34 2.67
C LYS A 66 -1.36 10.76 2.28
N PHE A 67 -0.44 11.54 1.74
CA PHE A 67 -0.75 12.80 1.07
C PHE A 67 -0.96 12.56 -0.42
N ASP A 68 -1.95 13.23 -1.00
CA ASP A 68 -2.15 13.29 -2.44
C ASP A 68 -1.22 14.34 -3.10
N GLU A 69 -1.31 14.51 -4.42
CA GLU A 69 -0.47 15.45 -5.18
C GLU A 69 -0.74 16.92 -4.81
N GLU A 70 -1.93 17.22 -4.31
CA GLU A 70 -2.34 18.55 -3.83
C GLU A 70 -1.92 18.78 -2.36
N GLY A 71 -1.40 17.77 -1.67
CA GLY A 71 -0.99 17.82 -0.27
C GLY A 71 -2.14 17.62 0.73
N ASN A 72 -3.29 17.13 0.28
CA ASN A 72 -4.37 16.74 1.17
C ASN A 72 -4.10 15.35 1.75
N MET A 73 -4.51 15.16 3.00
CA MET A 73 -4.45 13.85 3.61
C MET A 73 -5.60 12.97 3.14
N VAL A 74 -5.26 11.79 2.61
CA VAL A 74 -6.21 10.84 2.05
C VAL A 74 -6.01 9.44 2.61
N PRO A 75 -7.06 8.58 2.56
CA PRO A 75 -6.95 7.17 2.90
C PRO A 75 -5.83 6.42 2.15
N CYS A 76 -5.17 5.47 2.87
CA CYS A 76 -4.25 4.51 2.28
C CYS A 76 -4.59 3.11 2.83
N LEU A 77 -3.83 2.58 3.79
CA LEU A 77 -4.14 1.30 4.43
C LEU A 77 -5.29 1.40 5.45
N ALA A 78 -5.61 2.60 5.92
CA ALA A 78 -6.89 2.89 6.55
C ALA A 78 -7.86 3.49 5.52
N THR A 79 -9.14 3.14 5.61
CA THR A 79 -10.21 3.64 4.73
C THR A 79 -10.86 4.91 5.26
N GLU A 80 -10.88 5.07 6.58
CA GLU A 80 -11.44 6.23 7.28
C GLU A 80 -10.87 6.32 8.69
N TRP A 81 -11.06 7.46 9.34
CA TRP A 81 -10.68 7.68 10.73
C TRP A 81 -11.58 8.69 11.43
N THR A 82 -11.67 8.57 12.74
CA THR A 82 -12.37 9.49 13.62
C THR A 82 -11.53 9.78 14.85
N ASN A 83 -11.83 10.84 15.58
CA ASN A 83 -11.22 11.16 16.85
C ASN A 83 -12.25 11.56 17.89
N SER A 84 -11.89 11.39 19.17
CA SER A 84 -12.66 11.89 20.30
C SER A 84 -12.62 13.43 20.39
N GLU A 85 -13.61 14.01 21.05
CA GLU A 85 -13.71 15.47 21.23
C GLU A 85 -12.47 16.08 21.93
N ASP A 86 -11.84 15.33 22.84
CA ASP A 86 -10.64 15.74 23.53
C ASP A 86 -9.34 15.50 22.73
N GLY A 87 -9.44 14.89 21.54
CA GLY A 87 -8.31 14.61 20.65
C GLY A 87 -7.32 13.57 21.17
N LYS A 88 -7.71 12.76 22.18
CA LYS A 88 -6.85 11.75 22.78
C LYS A 88 -7.07 10.34 22.30
N THR A 89 -8.23 10.04 21.73
CA THR A 89 -8.53 8.73 21.14
C THR A 89 -8.78 8.88 19.66
N TRP A 90 -8.03 8.12 18.85
CA TRP A 90 -8.18 8.08 17.40
C TRP A 90 -8.49 6.66 16.95
N THR A 91 -9.48 6.50 16.09
CA THR A 91 -9.89 5.21 15.55
C THR A 91 -9.69 5.23 14.04
N PHE A 92 -8.95 4.25 13.52
CA PHE A 92 -8.71 4.05 12.09
C PHE A 92 -9.30 2.72 11.65
N THR A 93 -10.16 2.72 10.64
CA THR A 93 -10.71 1.50 10.05
C THR A 93 -9.74 0.97 9.00
N ILE A 94 -9.22 -0.23 9.21
CA ILE A 94 -8.19 -0.84 8.34
C ILE A 94 -8.84 -1.42 7.10
N ARG A 95 -8.20 -1.25 5.95
CA ARG A 95 -8.64 -1.78 4.65
C ARG A 95 -8.59 -3.29 4.65
N GLU A 96 -9.70 -3.93 4.26
CA GLU A 96 -9.79 -5.38 4.09
C GLU A 96 -9.16 -5.83 2.76
N GLY A 97 -8.69 -7.08 2.72
CA GLY A 97 -8.20 -7.75 1.51
C GLY A 97 -6.82 -7.30 1.03
N VAL A 98 -6.13 -6.44 1.79
CA VAL A 98 -4.74 -6.07 1.51
C VAL A 98 -3.81 -7.22 1.89
N LYS A 99 -2.80 -7.45 1.04
CA LYS A 99 -1.74 -8.41 1.29
C LYS A 99 -0.37 -7.75 1.32
N PHE A 100 0.50 -8.30 2.13
CA PHE A 100 1.93 -8.02 2.04
C PHE A 100 2.53 -8.62 0.76
N SER A 101 3.71 -8.16 0.38
CA SER A 101 4.40 -8.60 -0.84
C SER A 101 4.82 -10.08 -0.86
N ASN A 102 4.77 -10.75 0.29
CA ASN A 102 4.95 -12.21 0.41
C ASN A 102 3.65 -13.02 0.28
N GLY A 103 2.49 -12.34 0.11
CA GLY A 103 1.17 -12.95 -0.02
C GLY A 103 0.42 -13.17 1.28
N ASN A 104 1.01 -12.88 2.44
CA ASN A 104 0.32 -12.91 3.73
C ASN A 104 -0.73 -11.82 3.81
N ASP A 105 -1.86 -12.10 4.48
CA ASP A 105 -2.92 -11.11 4.68
C ASP A 105 -2.48 -10.05 5.71
N MET A 106 -2.73 -8.78 5.41
CA MET A 106 -2.57 -7.69 6.37
C MET A 106 -3.81 -7.64 7.26
N THR A 107 -3.67 -8.06 8.50
CA THR A 107 -4.75 -7.99 9.50
C THR A 107 -4.55 -6.81 10.45
N PRO A 108 -5.63 -6.34 11.13
CA PRO A 108 -5.50 -5.30 12.15
C PRO A 108 -4.47 -5.64 13.24
N GLU A 109 -4.34 -6.91 13.63
CA GLU A 109 -3.35 -7.35 14.61
C GLU A 109 -1.91 -7.16 14.09
N LEU A 110 -1.65 -7.46 12.81
CA LEU A 110 -0.34 -7.23 12.20
C LEU A 110 -0.05 -5.75 12.01
N VAL A 111 -1.06 -4.93 11.68
CA VAL A 111 -0.94 -3.47 11.65
C VAL A 111 -0.55 -2.94 13.03
N LYS A 112 -1.23 -3.38 14.08
CA LYS A 112 -0.89 -3.03 15.46
C LYS A 112 0.53 -3.45 15.80
N ALA A 113 0.90 -4.70 15.55
CA ALA A 113 2.23 -5.23 15.85
C ALA A 113 3.36 -4.47 15.10
N SER A 114 3.12 -4.07 13.85
CA SER A 114 4.05 -3.23 13.08
C SER A 114 4.24 -1.86 13.71
N LEU A 115 3.15 -1.21 14.13
CA LEU A 115 3.20 0.09 14.78
C LEU A 115 3.87 0.02 16.16
N GLU A 116 3.55 -1.00 16.96
CA GLU A 116 4.19 -1.23 18.27
C GLU A 116 5.70 -1.46 18.14
N ARG A 117 6.13 -2.23 17.11
CA ARG A 117 7.56 -2.38 16.79
C ARG A 117 8.22 -1.04 16.51
N THR A 118 7.58 -0.19 15.70
CA THR A 118 8.10 1.15 15.40
C THR A 118 8.19 2.02 16.66
N ILE A 119 7.18 1.96 17.54
CA ILE A 119 7.14 2.70 18.80
C ILE A 119 8.24 2.24 19.75
N GLU A 120 8.50 0.95 19.82
CA GLU A 120 9.53 0.38 20.69
C GLU A 120 10.96 0.69 20.20
N MET A 121 11.18 0.60 18.89
CA MET A 121 12.52 0.66 18.32
C MET A 121 12.98 2.06 17.93
N SER A 122 12.07 2.95 17.53
CA SER A 122 12.45 4.28 17.04
C SER A 122 12.35 5.36 18.13
N ASN A 123 13.46 6.03 18.35
CA ASN A 123 13.52 7.20 19.25
C ASN A 123 12.86 8.47 18.66
N ARG A 124 12.42 8.42 17.40
CA ARG A 124 11.77 9.55 16.72
C ARG A 124 10.25 9.61 16.97
N VAL A 125 9.61 8.53 17.43
CA VAL A 125 8.16 8.51 17.67
C VAL A 125 7.64 9.66 18.55
N PRO A 126 8.36 10.08 19.64
CA PRO A 126 7.91 11.21 20.45
C PRO A 126 7.88 12.57 19.73
N GLU A 127 8.47 12.69 18.54
CA GLU A 127 8.36 13.89 17.70
C GLU A 127 6.95 14.03 17.10
N PHE A 128 6.19 12.95 17.00
CA PHE A 128 4.88 12.88 16.36
C PHE A 128 3.74 12.86 17.37
N PHE A 129 3.81 11.99 18.38
CA PHE A 129 2.77 11.82 19.38
C PHE A 129 3.29 11.14 20.64
N ASP A 130 2.47 11.22 21.71
CA ASP A 130 2.73 10.62 23.01
C ASP A 130 1.67 9.53 23.23
N ILE A 131 2.06 8.27 22.94
CA ILE A 131 1.18 7.11 22.94
C ILE A 131 1.03 6.53 24.36
N ASP A 132 -0.20 6.13 24.70
CA ASP A 132 -0.52 5.32 25.88
C ASP A 132 -0.68 3.85 25.48
N SER A 133 -1.59 3.59 24.53
CA SER A 133 -1.85 2.23 24.02
C SER A 133 -2.35 2.22 22.59
N ILE A 134 -2.21 1.04 21.95
CA ILE A 134 -2.86 0.69 20.70
C ILE A 134 -3.73 -0.53 20.93
N GLU A 135 -5.00 -0.45 20.53
CA GLU A 135 -5.96 -1.54 20.67
C GLU A 135 -6.53 -1.96 19.31
N VAL A 136 -7.02 -3.19 19.23
CA VAL A 136 -7.74 -3.71 18.06
C VAL A 136 -9.17 -3.99 18.48
N ASP A 137 -10.12 -3.44 17.72
CA ASP A 137 -11.56 -3.76 17.86
C ASP A 137 -12.15 -4.06 16.48
N GLY A 138 -12.26 -5.35 16.17
CA GLY A 138 -12.65 -5.82 14.84
C GLY A 138 -11.69 -5.30 13.77
N GLN A 139 -12.18 -4.49 12.85
CA GLN A 139 -11.38 -3.90 11.76
C GLN A 139 -10.74 -2.57 12.16
N ASN A 140 -10.88 -2.13 13.40
CA ASN A 140 -10.39 -0.85 13.86
C ASN A 140 -9.10 -0.99 14.65
N ILE A 141 -8.18 -0.02 14.42
CA ILE A 141 -7.05 0.27 15.27
C ILE A 141 -7.38 1.53 16.07
N ILE A 142 -7.31 1.43 17.38
CA ILE A 142 -7.61 2.51 18.32
C ILE A 142 -6.32 2.95 19.00
N PHE A 143 -5.95 4.22 18.80
CA PHE A 143 -4.82 4.84 19.47
C PHE A 143 -5.33 5.64 20.67
N ASN A 144 -4.84 5.33 21.85
CA ASN A 144 -5.02 6.14 23.04
C ASN A 144 -3.75 6.94 23.30
N LEU A 145 -3.88 8.25 23.47
CA LEU A 145 -2.78 9.19 23.63
C LEU A 145 -2.75 9.78 25.05
N ASN A 146 -1.56 9.94 25.60
CA ASN A 146 -1.38 10.67 26.86
C ASN A 146 -1.74 12.16 26.72
N ARG A 147 -1.49 12.74 25.54
CA ARG A 147 -1.78 14.13 25.21
C ARG A 147 -2.58 14.24 23.92
N ALA A 148 -3.49 15.22 23.87
CA ALA A 148 -4.27 15.50 22.66
C ALA A 148 -3.36 15.77 21.44
N ASN A 149 -3.70 15.17 20.32
CA ASN A 149 -3.08 15.42 19.02
C ASN A 149 -4.15 15.69 17.97
N ALA A 150 -4.19 16.89 17.42
CA ALA A 150 -5.18 17.28 16.41
C ALA A 150 -4.82 16.78 14.99
N ASN A 151 -3.61 16.22 14.80
CA ASN A 151 -3.10 15.81 13.50
C ASN A 151 -2.55 14.38 13.49
N MET A 152 -3.14 13.48 14.27
CA MET A 152 -2.66 12.10 14.37
C MET A 152 -2.66 11.39 12.99
N ALA A 153 -3.69 11.64 12.18
CA ALA A 153 -3.75 11.09 10.83
C ALA A 153 -2.59 11.59 9.95
N GLY A 154 -2.19 12.86 10.07
CA GLY A 154 -1.00 13.40 9.39
C GLY A 154 0.30 12.80 9.91
N CYS A 155 0.38 12.51 11.20
CA CYS A 155 1.53 11.82 11.77
C CYS A 155 1.70 10.41 11.16
N LEU A 156 0.59 9.67 10.98
CA LEU A 156 0.60 8.30 10.42
C LEU A 156 0.80 8.26 8.89
N ALA A 157 0.91 9.41 8.23
CA ALA A 157 1.36 9.52 6.84
C ALA A 157 2.90 9.62 6.73
N ASP A 158 3.61 9.86 7.85
CA ASP A 158 5.08 9.83 7.82
C ASP A 158 5.57 8.41 7.54
N PRO A 159 6.54 8.24 6.64
CA PRO A 159 7.14 6.95 6.32
C PRO A 159 7.66 6.15 7.52
N LEU A 160 7.95 6.79 8.65
CA LEU A 160 8.32 6.10 9.88
C LEU A 160 7.27 5.06 10.31
N PHE A 161 5.99 5.34 10.05
CA PHE A 161 4.86 4.49 10.43
C PHE A 161 4.40 3.58 9.29
N LEU A 162 5.31 3.20 8.38
CA LEU A 162 5.02 2.18 7.36
C LEU A 162 4.62 0.85 8.03
N ILE A 163 3.71 0.15 7.37
CA ILE A 163 3.20 -1.14 7.85
C ILE A 163 3.98 -2.27 7.19
N MET A 164 4.54 -3.15 8.02
CA MET A 164 5.32 -4.30 7.59
C MET A 164 4.79 -5.61 8.20
N ASP A 165 5.08 -6.72 7.54
CA ASP A 165 4.74 -8.05 8.06
C ASP A 165 5.68 -8.42 9.22
N THR A 166 5.13 -8.42 10.42
CA THR A 166 5.84 -8.82 11.65
C THR A 166 5.66 -10.30 11.99
N SER A 167 4.89 -11.05 11.23
CA SER A 167 4.65 -12.48 11.46
C SER A 167 5.77 -13.39 10.94
N ILE A 168 6.71 -12.82 10.18
CA ILE A 168 7.87 -13.51 9.61
C ILE A 168 9.14 -13.23 10.41
N ASP A 169 10.20 -13.96 10.11
CA ASP A 169 11.54 -13.66 10.65
C ASP A 169 12.09 -12.36 10.00
N ASN A 170 12.25 -11.32 10.81
CA ASN A 170 12.80 -10.03 10.44
C ASN A 170 14.23 -9.80 10.97
N SER A 171 14.95 -10.86 11.35
CA SER A 171 16.28 -10.75 11.95
C SER A 171 17.33 -10.17 11.01
N ASN A 172 17.15 -10.28 9.69
CA ASN A 172 18.04 -9.72 8.66
C ASN A 172 17.44 -8.53 7.91
N ILE A 173 16.44 -7.87 8.49
CA ILE A 173 15.70 -6.77 7.82
C ILE A 173 16.60 -5.64 7.32
N ALA A 174 17.74 -5.42 7.99
CA ALA A 174 18.73 -4.43 7.60
C ALA A 174 19.27 -4.64 6.18
N MET A 175 19.29 -5.90 5.70
CA MET A 175 19.78 -6.27 4.38
C MET A 175 18.67 -6.73 3.43
N ASP A 176 17.66 -7.44 3.95
CA ASP A 176 16.56 -7.98 3.14
C ASP A 176 15.44 -6.95 2.92
N GLY A 177 15.38 -5.94 3.79
CA GLY A 177 14.31 -4.95 3.83
C GLY A 177 13.00 -5.48 4.41
N PRO A 178 12.08 -4.56 4.75
CA PRO A 178 10.77 -4.93 5.27
C PRO A 178 9.87 -5.49 4.17
N VAL A 179 9.07 -6.48 4.52
CA VAL A 179 7.96 -6.98 3.68
C VAL A 179 6.74 -6.12 3.95
N CYS A 180 6.35 -5.30 2.96
CA CYS A 180 5.30 -4.29 3.07
C CYS A 180 4.21 -4.49 2.01
N THR A 181 3.30 -3.52 1.91
CA THR A 181 2.10 -3.56 1.05
C THR A 181 2.20 -2.72 -0.21
N GLY A 182 3.32 -2.04 -0.42
CA GLY A 182 3.51 -1.12 -1.55
C GLY A 182 3.60 -1.80 -2.91
N PRO A 183 3.64 -1.00 -4.00
CA PRO A 183 3.69 -1.52 -5.38
C PRO A 183 4.95 -2.33 -5.70
N TYR A 184 6.00 -2.17 -4.92
CA TYR A 184 7.26 -2.90 -5.10
C TYR A 184 7.68 -3.63 -3.82
N ALA A 185 8.53 -4.64 -4.00
CA ALA A 185 9.19 -5.40 -2.94
C ALA A 185 10.69 -5.44 -3.19
N PHE A 186 11.49 -5.50 -2.13
CA PHE A 186 12.94 -5.67 -2.27
C PHE A 186 13.29 -7.03 -2.90
N GLN A 187 14.19 -7.01 -3.88
CA GLN A 187 14.82 -8.19 -4.45
C GLN A 187 16.28 -8.30 -4.00
N SER A 188 17.00 -7.20 -4.00
CA SER A 188 18.38 -7.12 -3.52
C SER A 188 18.71 -5.72 -3.03
N PHE A 189 19.64 -5.63 -2.10
CA PHE A 189 20.16 -4.40 -1.55
C PHE A 189 21.68 -4.50 -1.38
N ASP A 190 22.40 -3.52 -1.94
CA ASP A 190 23.82 -3.32 -1.69
C ASP A 190 24.02 -1.88 -1.19
N PRO A 191 24.44 -1.67 0.07
CA PRO A 191 24.69 -0.33 0.62
C PRO A 191 25.73 0.49 -0.17
N SER A 192 26.57 -0.18 -0.95
CA SER A 192 27.63 0.43 -1.77
C SER A 192 27.34 0.41 -3.27
N GLY A 193 26.19 -0.11 -3.67
CA GLY A 193 25.84 -0.38 -5.06
C GLY A 193 24.36 -0.19 -5.33
N ASP A 194 23.82 -1.07 -6.16
CA ASP A 194 22.45 -0.98 -6.61
C ASP A 194 21.47 -1.60 -5.62
N THR A 195 20.31 -0.98 -5.48
CA THR A 195 19.13 -1.56 -4.85
C THR A 195 18.14 -1.95 -5.96
N VAL A 196 17.66 -3.19 -5.93
CA VAL A 196 16.68 -3.67 -6.90
C VAL A 196 15.37 -3.97 -6.18
N VAL A 197 14.30 -3.35 -6.67
CA VAL A 197 12.93 -3.67 -6.27
C VAL A 197 12.18 -4.27 -7.45
N VAL A 198 11.28 -5.21 -7.17
CA VAL A 198 10.44 -5.90 -8.16
C VAL A 198 9.00 -5.64 -7.88
N ARG A 199 8.16 -5.76 -8.90
CA ARG A 199 6.71 -5.62 -8.79
C ARG A 199 6.18 -6.51 -7.66
N ASN A 200 5.33 -5.93 -6.81
CA ASN A 200 4.54 -6.68 -5.86
C ASN A 200 3.29 -7.23 -6.57
N GLU A 201 3.23 -8.53 -6.79
CA GLU A 201 2.10 -9.19 -7.46
C GLU A 201 0.80 -9.16 -6.64
N TYR A 202 0.90 -8.85 -5.34
CA TYR A 202 -0.24 -8.73 -4.42
C TYR A 202 -0.67 -7.28 -4.19
N TYR A 203 -0.14 -6.32 -4.99
CA TYR A 203 -0.45 -4.91 -4.80
C TYR A 203 -1.95 -4.65 -5.01
N TRP A 204 -2.57 -3.99 -4.04
CA TRP A 204 -4.01 -3.81 -3.93
C TRP A 204 -4.56 -2.56 -4.64
N ASP A 205 -3.72 -1.55 -4.95
CA ASP A 205 -4.15 -0.23 -5.43
C ASP A 205 -3.78 -0.03 -6.93
N GLY A 206 -4.13 -1.01 -7.76
CA GLY A 206 -4.04 -0.90 -9.21
C GLY A 206 -2.79 -1.50 -9.85
N ASP A 207 -2.52 -1.09 -11.09
CA ASP A 207 -1.44 -1.65 -11.90
C ASP A 207 -0.08 -1.04 -11.53
N VAL A 208 0.95 -1.87 -11.49
CA VAL A 208 2.34 -1.47 -11.30
C VAL A 208 3.05 -1.43 -12.66
N PRO A 209 3.56 -0.27 -13.11
CA PRO A 209 3.96 -0.10 -14.52
C PRO A 209 5.23 -0.86 -14.90
N ASN A 210 6.19 -1.06 -13.97
CA ASN A 210 7.45 -1.73 -14.25
C ASN A 210 7.54 -3.06 -13.52
N ASP A 211 8.20 -4.05 -14.11
CA ASP A 211 8.45 -5.35 -13.45
C ASP A 211 9.56 -5.22 -12.41
N SER A 212 10.54 -4.37 -12.68
CA SER A 212 11.61 -4.07 -11.74
C SER A 212 12.14 -2.64 -11.88
N VAL A 213 12.66 -2.11 -10.78
CA VAL A 213 13.37 -0.83 -10.74
C VAL A 213 14.73 -1.05 -10.06
N THR A 214 15.79 -0.57 -10.71
CA THR A 214 17.15 -0.49 -10.14
C THR A 214 17.43 0.95 -9.73
N LEU A 215 17.89 1.14 -8.49
CA LEU A 215 18.14 2.44 -7.86
C LEU A 215 19.59 2.52 -7.45
#